data_63f1c612df89725ffbe632fb98be5513
#
_entry.id   63f1c612df89725ffbe632fb98be5513
#
_cell.length_a   1.000
_cell.length_b   1.000
_cell.length_c   1.000
_cell.angle_alpha   90.00
_cell.angle_beta   90.00
_cell.angle_gamma   90.00
#
_symmetry.space_group_name_H-M   'P 1'
#
loop_
_entity.id
_entity.type
_entity.pdbx_description
1 polymer ?
#
loop_
_entity_poly.entity_id
_entity_poly.type
_entity_poly.pdbx_seq_one_letter_code
_entity_poly.pdbx_strand_id
1 'polypeptide(L)'
;ARHYYDRLCKIDCVDILDLAIEKLYANADEYGVTSNICGIVKSIDDYQIKEKNYDLVMAVSSLEHVDSKETFVNKLREIEHGIRKNGIVCLVVNSNIKEFDKKTGNEILPQFEVCLPTEEMQRIFEKAFSEWTVLKFTVVDQQYDIPRDSGICELKTSVVTFVAKKG
;
A
#
# COMPACT_ATOMS: atom_id res chain seq x y z
N ALA A 1 -15.69 -9.13 4.88
CA ALA A 1 -15.96 -7.79 5.42
C ALA A 1 -17.41 -7.63 5.88
N ARG A 2 -18.39 -8.04 5.07
CA ARG A 2 -19.84 -7.83 5.34
C ARG A 2 -20.34 -8.41 6.68
N HIS A 3 -19.72 -9.44 7.23
CA HIS A 3 -20.16 -10.11 8.47
C HIS A 3 -19.61 -9.51 9.76
N TYR A 4 -18.58 -8.65 9.66
CA TYR A 4 -17.91 -8.04 10.82
C TYR A 4 -18.04 -6.52 10.81
N TYR A 5 -18.95 -6.00 10.00
CA TYR A 5 -19.10 -4.57 9.81
C TYR A 5 -19.88 -3.97 10.98
N ASP A 6 -19.20 -3.21 11.81
CA ASP A 6 -19.83 -2.35 12.81
C ASP A 6 -20.25 -1.03 12.15
N ARG A 7 -21.48 -0.60 12.38
CA ARG A 7 -22.00 0.69 11.89
C ARG A 7 -21.16 1.89 12.34
N LEU A 8 -20.35 1.73 13.37
CA LEU A 8 -19.43 2.74 13.87
C LEU A 8 -18.10 2.80 13.10
N CYS A 9 -17.79 1.81 12.28
CA CYS A 9 -16.57 1.80 11.48
C CYS A 9 -16.60 2.94 10.46
N LYS A 10 -15.54 3.74 10.39
CA LYS A 10 -15.30 4.78 9.39
C LYS A 10 -14.02 4.46 8.65
N ILE A 11 -14.02 4.63 7.35
CA ILE A 11 -12.90 4.28 6.48
C ILE A 11 -12.57 5.49 5.61
N ASP A 12 -11.36 6.00 5.76
CA ASP A 12 -10.78 6.96 4.81
C ASP A 12 -10.07 6.15 3.72
N CYS A 13 -10.46 6.34 2.46
CA CYS A 13 -9.85 5.72 1.30
C CYS A 13 -9.18 6.79 0.46
N VAL A 14 -7.88 6.68 0.25
CA VAL A 14 -7.09 7.66 -0.50
C VAL A 14 -6.61 7.02 -1.80
N ASP A 15 -6.85 7.67 -2.91
CA ASP A 15 -6.36 7.29 -4.23
C ASP A 15 -6.14 8.56 -5.06
N ILE A 16 -5.13 8.55 -5.92
CA ILE A 16 -4.85 9.68 -6.82
C ILE A 16 -5.83 9.75 -7.98
N LEU A 17 -6.49 8.65 -8.32
CA LEU A 17 -7.40 8.54 -9.46
C LEU A 17 -8.85 8.83 -9.07
N ASP A 18 -9.45 9.85 -9.66
CA ASP A 18 -10.87 10.16 -9.51
C ASP A 18 -11.75 8.93 -9.80
N LEU A 19 -11.43 8.22 -10.89
CA LEU A 19 -12.19 7.02 -11.30
C LEU A 19 -12.13 5.89 -10.25
N ALA A 20 -11.02 5.77 -9.50
CA ALA A 20 -10.92 4.79 -8.42
C ALA A 20 -11.88 5.14 -7.29
N ILE A 21 -11.98 6.43 -6.94
CA ILE A 21 -12.91 6.92 -5.91
C ILE A 21 -14.37 6.83 -6.38
N GLU A 22 -14.66 7.10 -7.65
CA GLU A 22 -16.00 6.89 -8.21
C GLU A 22 -16.43 5.42 -8.12
N LYS A 23 -15.57 4.48 -8.52
CA LYS A 23 -15.81 3.02 -8.40
C LYS A 23 -15.96 2.59 -6.95
N LEU A 24 -15.18 3.17 -6.03
CA LEU A 24 -15.29 2.91 -4.59
C LEU A 24 -16.70 3.25 -4.10
N TYR A 25 -17.24 4.42 -4.46
CA TYR A 25 -18.58 4.81 -4.05
C TYR A 25 -19.68 3.99 -4.71
N ALA A 26 -19.53 3.63 -5.99
CA ALA A 26 -20.48 2.73 -6.66
C ALA A 26 -20.55 1.35 -5.95
N ASN A 27 -19.39 0.77 -5.63
CA ASN A 27 -19.34 -0.47 -4.86
C ASN A 27 -19.90 -0.31 -3.44
N ALA A 28 -19.60 0.81 -2.78
CA ALA A 28 -20.09 1.09 -1.43
C ALA A 28 -21.62 1.19 -1.39
N ASP A 29 -22.22 1.77 -2.41
CA ASP A 29 -23.69 1.87 -2.56
C ASP A 29 -24.32 0.48 -2.75
N GLU A 30 -23.74 -0.35 -3.62
CA GLU A 30 -24.20 -1.75 -3.83
C GLU A 30 -24.21 -2.54 -2.53
N TYR A 31 -23.23 -2.33 -1.64
CA TYR A 31 -23.14 -3.00 -0.35
C TYR A 31 -23.84 -2.26 0.80
N GLY A 32 -24.44 -1.10 0.56
CA GLY A 32 -25.14 -0.28 1.57
C GLY A 32 -24.22 0.27 2.65
N VAL A 33 -22.97 0.61 2.32
CA VAL A 33 -21.94 1.06 3.27
C VAL A 33 -21.39 2.46 2.97
N THR A 34 -21.98 3.17 2.03
CA THR A 34 -21.54 4.50 1.56
C THR A 34 -21.37 5.50 2.71
N SER A 35 -22.26 5.48 3.70
CA SER A 35 -22.19 6.39 4.86
C SER A 35 -20.97 6.18 5.75
N ASN A 36 -20.23 5.11 5.56
CA ASN A 36 -19.06 4.73 6.36
C ASN A 36 -17.74 4.99 5.64
N ILE A 37 -17.80 5.35 4.36
CA ILE A 37 -16.65 5.55 3.49
C ILE A 37 -16.47 7.03 3.21
N CYS A 38 -15.23 7.50 3.35
CA CYS A 38 -14.77 8.79 2.91
C CYS A 38 -13.70 8.58 1.82
N GLY A 39 -14.08 8.77 0.56
CA GLY A 39 -13.17 8.73 -0.58
C GLY A 39 -12.45 10.07 -0.73
N ILE A 40 -11.16 10.05 -0.87
CA ILE A 40 -10.30 11.23 -0.95
C ILE A 40 -9.43 11.09 -2.20
N VAL A 41 -9.66 11.97 -3.17
CA VAL A 41 -8.80 12.07 -4.37
C VAL A 41 -7.57 12.87 -4.00
N LYS A 42 -6.46 12.19 -3.78
CA LYS A 42 -5.20 12.83 -3.40
C LYS A 42 -4.02 11.88 -3.61
N SER A 43 -2.85 12.44 -3.98
CA SER A 43 -1.61 11.66 -3.91
C SER A 43 -1.32 11.25 -2.48
N ILE A 44 -0.80 10.04 -2.31
CA ILE A 44 -0.34 9.56 -1.00
C ILE A 44 0.79 10.44 -0.44
N ASP A 45 1.61 11.06 -1.29
CA ASP A 45 2.67 11.98 -0.89
C ASP A 45 2.12 13.20 -0.15
N ASP A 46 0.99 13.73 -0.64
CA ASP A 46 0.34 14.93 -0.11
C ASP A 46 -0.66 14.63 1.01
N TYR A 47 -1.10 13.36 1.12
CA TYR A 47 -2.06 13.00 2.15
C TYR A 47 -1.40 12.94 3.52
N GLN A 48 -1.90 13.75 4.45
CA GLN A 48 -1.43 13.79 5.84
C GLN A 48 -2.22 12.82 6.71
N ILE A 49 -1.55 11.83 7.27
CA ILE A 49 -2.15 10.85 8.17
C ILE A 49 -2.29 11.51 9.56
N LYS A 50 -3.53 11.62 10.04
CA LYS A 50 -3.83 12.24 11.35
C LYS A 50 -3.26 11.38 12.48
N GLU A 51 -2.54 12.03 13.41
CA GLU A 51 -1.96 11.34 14.56
C GLU A 51 -3.01 10.67 15.45
N LYS A 52 -2.71 9.44 15.88
CA LYS A 52 -3.53 8.65 16.81
C LYS A 52 -5.01 8.61 16.44
N ASN A 53 -5.29 8.53 15.15
CA ASN A 53 -6.66 8.60 14.62
C ASN A 53 -7.19 7.25 14.12
N TYR A 54 -6.31 6.30 13.78
CA TYR A 54 -6.67 5.07 13.11
C TYR A 54 -6.44 3.85 13.99
N ASP A 55 -7.36 2.89 13.94
CA ASP A 55 -7.24 1.57 14.55
C ASP A 55 -6.60 0.57 13.59
N LEU A 56 -6.70 0.83 12.28
CA LEU A 56 -6.06 0.09 11.21
C LEU A 56 -5.61 1.06 10.11
N VAL A 57 -4.38 0.92 9.66
CA VAL A 57 -3.91 1.50 8.39
C VAL A 57 -3.50 0.37 7.47
N MET A 58 -4.03 0.39 6.24
CA MET A 58 -3.70 -0.57 5.22
C MET A 58 -3.14 0.18 3.99
N ALA A 59 -1.98 -0.24 3.51
CA ALA A 59 -1.40 0.23 2.26
C ALA A 59 -1.05 -0.99 1.40
N VAL A 60 -1.70 -1.08 0.23
CA VAL A 60 -1.56 -2.22 -0.68
C VAL A 60 -1.16 -1.70 -2.05
N SER A 61 0.03 -2.07 -2.50
CA SER A 61 0.60 -1.64 -3.79
C SER A 61 0.45 -0.14 -4.05
N SER A 62 0.84 0.65 -3.06
CA SER A 62 0.71 2.12 -3.10
C SER A 62 1.96 2.84 -2.62
N LEU A 63 2.66 2.30 -1.62
CA LEU A 63 3.85 2.96 -1.05
C LEU A 63 5.05 2.96 -2.00
N GLU A 64 5.13 2.03 -2.93
CA GLU A 64 6.15 2.01 -3.97
C GLU A 64 5.99 3.09 -5.04
N HIS A 65 4.87 3.83 -5.01
CA HIS A 65 4.55 4.93 -5.92
C HIS A 65 4.72 6.32 -5.31
N VAL A 66 5.34 6.43 -4.13
CA VAL A 66 5.72 7.74 -3.58
C VAL A 66 6.97 8.27 -4.28
N ASP A 67 7.16 9.58 -4.30
CA ASP A 67 8.20 10.27 -5.08
C ASP A 67 9.62 9.74 -4.87
N SER A 68 9.94 9.25 -3.67
CA SER A 68 11.29 8.86 -3.31
C SER A 68 11.33 7.90 -2.12
N LYS A 69 12.48 7.25 -1.94
CA LYS A 69 12.76 6.46 -0.75
C LYS A 69 12.66 7.28 0.55
N GLU A 70 13.02 8.57 0.52
CA GLU A 70 12.88 9.45 1.68
C GLU A 70 11.40 9.65 2.03
N THR A 71 10.57 9.93 1.03
CA THR A 71 9.12 10.06 1.18
C THR A 71 8.50 8.74 1.67
N PHE A 72 8.95 7.59 1.14
CA PHE A 72 8.55 6.27 1.61
C PHE A 72 8.79 6.11 3.12
N VAL A 73 10.01 6.40 3.59
CA VAL A 73 10.35 6.32 5.02
C VAL A 73 9.56 7.30 5.87
N ASN A 74 9.35 8.53 5.38
CA ASN A 74 8.56 9.54 6.09
C ASN A 74 7.09 9.12 6.18
N LYS A 75 6.54 8.53 5.12
CA LYS A 75 5.16 8.03 5.12
C LYS A 75 4.98 6.88 6.12
N LEU A 76 5.95 5.99 6.27
CA LEU A 76 5.91 4.96 7.31
C LEU A 76 5.90 5.54 8.73
N ARG A 77 6.63 6.65 8.97
CA ARG A 77 6.59 7.36 10.25
C ARG A 77 5.21 8.00 10.50
N GLU A 78 4.62 8.61 9.47
CA GLU A 78 3.26 9.15 9.58
C GLU A 78 2.25 8.03 9.92
N ILE A 79 2.37 6.87 9.28
CA ILE A 79 1.54 5.67 9.56
C ILE A 79 1.74 5.24 11.02
N GLU A 80 3.00 5.13 11.46
CA GLU A 80 3.33 4.77 12.85
C GLU A 80 2.67 5.70 13.86
N HIS A 81 2.81 7.03 13.67
CA HIS A 81 2.19 8.04 14.54
C HIS A 81 0.66 8.07 14.42
N GLY A 82 0.13 7.78 13.22
CA GLY A 82 -1.30 7.81 12.94
C GLY A 82 -2.10 6.70 13.63
N ILE A 83 -1.46 5.59 13.93
CA ILE A 83 -2.12 4.44 14.52
C ILE A 83 -2.16 4.56 16.05
N ARG A 84 -3.33 4.27 16.62
CA ARG A 84 -3.57 4.26 18.07
C ARG A 84 -2.88 3.08 18.73
N LYS A 85 -2.74 3.14 20.05
CA LYS A 85 -2.35 1.98 20.88
C LYS A 85 -3.28 0.80 20.61
N ASN A 86 -2.73 -0.40 20.49
CA ASN A 86 -3.38 -1.64 20.09
C ASN A 86 -3.88 -1.68 18.62
N GLY A 87 -3.67 -0.63 17.83
CA GLY A 87 -4.00 -0.63 16.41
C GLY A 87 -3.04 -1.45 15.57
N ILE A 88 -3.38 -1.63 14.30
CA ILE A 88 -2.69 -2.54 13.39
C ILE A 88 -2.25 -1.79 12.15
N VAL A 89 -1.06 -2.11 11.66
CA VAL A 89 -0.60 -1.77 10.33
C VAL A 89 -0.62 -3.01 9.44
N CYS A 90 -1.06 -2.86 8.19
CA CYS A 90 -0.98 -3.90 7.16
C CYS A 90 -0.38 -3.29 5.88
N LEU A 91 0.84 -3.67 5.55
CA LEU A 91 1.56 -3.21 4.36
C LEU A 91 1.73 -4.37 3.39
N VAL A 92 1.37 -4.16 2.14
CA VAL A 92 1.64 -5.07 1.03
C VAL A 92 2.35 -4.26 -0.04
N VAL A 93 3.65 -4.49 -0.19
CA VAL A 93 4.54 -3.64 -0.99
C VAL A 93 5.40 -4.50 -1.91
N ASN A 94 5.57 -4.05 -3.15
CA ASN A 94 6.44 -4.71 -4.11
C ASN A 94 7.91 -4.36 -3.84
N SER A 95 8.77 -5.37 -3.87
CA SER A 95 10.23 -5.27 -3.76
C SER A 95 10.90 -6.04 -4.90
N ASN A 96 12.21 -5.92 -5.09
CA ASN A 96 12.95 -6.59 -6.16
C ASN A 96 12.31 -6.45 -7.55
N ILE A 97 11.73 -5.27 -7.83
CA ILE A 97 10.93 -5.03 -9.03
C ILE A 97 11.83 -5.05 -10.25
N LYS A 98 11.48 -5.87 -11.24
CA LYS A 98 12.09 -5.95 -12.56
C LYS A 98 11.02 -6.04 -13.64
N GLU A 99 11.23 -5.36 -14.74
CA GLU A 99 10.32 -5.37 -15.88
C GLU A 99 11.07 -5.72 -17.17
N PHE A 100 10.47 -6.57 -18.00
CA PHE A 100 11.10 -7.06 -19.23
C PHE A 100 10.13 -6.87 -20.40
N ASP A 101 10.62 -6.32 -21.51
CA ASP A 101 9.88 -6.32 -22.76
C ASP A 101 9.77 -7.74 -23.30
N LYS A 102 8.55 -8.24 -23.47
CA LYS A 102 8.34 -9.64 -23.93
C LYS A 102 8.73 -9.91 -25.38
N LYS A 103 8.81 -8.87 -26.22
CA LYS A 103 9.21 -9.04 -27.63
C LYS A 103 10.72 -9.19 -27.76
N THR A 104 11.47 -8.43 -26.98
CA THR A 104 12.93 -8.37 -27.08
C THR A 104 13.63 -9.19 -26.02
N GLY A 105 12.95 -9.47 -24.89
CA GLY A 105 13.52 -10.09 -23.68
C GLY A 105 14.43 -9.16 -22.89
N ASN A 106 14.53 -7.88 -23.27
CA ASN A 106 15.38 -6.92 -22.58
C ASN A 106 14.73 -6.43 -21.30
N GLU A 107 15.54 -6.24 -20.25
CA GLU A 107 15.13 -5.55 -19.04
C GLU A 107 14.92 -4.06 -19.37
N ILE A 108 13.82 -3.51 -18.90
CA ILE A 108 13.45 -2.10 -19.07
C ILE A 108 13.24 -1.46 -17.71
N LEU A 109 13.23 -0.12 -17.66
CA LEU A 109 13.00 0.60 -16.42
C LEU A 109 11.54 0.37 -15.94
N PRO A 110 11.32 -0.17 -14.74
CA PRO A 110 9.98 -0.34 -14.19
C PRO A 110 9.29 1.01 -13.98
N GLN A 111 7.97 1.04 -14.12
CA GLN A 111 7.19 2.24 -13.82
C GLN A 111 6.80 2.26 -12.32
N PHE A 112 7.83 2.30 -11.46
CA PHE A 112 7.72 2.41 -10.02
C PHE A 112 8.79 3.40 -9.53
N GLU A 113 8.42 4.32 -8.67
CA GLU A 113 9.28 5.37 -8.18
C GLU A 113 10.25 4.84 -7.10
N VAL A 114 9.78 3.89 -6.28
CA VAL A 114 10.57 3.28 -5.20
C VAL A 114 10.78 1.78 -5.47
N CYS A 115 11.94 1.44 -6.01
CA CYS A 115 12.36 0.05 -6.25
C CYS A 115 13.42 -0.35 -5.23
N LEU A 116 13.01 -1.01 -4.14
CA LEU A 116 13.92 -1.46 -3.07
C LEU A 116 14.15 -2.97 -3.12
N PRO A 117 15.37 -3.44 -2.77
CA PRO A 117 15.59 -4.84 -2.44
C PRO A 117 14.77 -5.27 -1.22
N THR A 118 14.32 -6.53 -1.20
CA THR A 118 13.51 -7.08 -0.11
C THR A 118 14.18 -6.91 1.26
N GLU A 119 15.48 -7.18 1.36
CA GLU A 119 16.23 -7.07 2.61
C GLU A 119 16.33 -5.63 3.11
N GLU A 120 16.36 -4.67 2.19
CA GLU A 120 16.37 -3.26 2.55
C GLU A 120 15.00 -2.81 3.04
N MET A 121 13.94 -3.21 2.34
CA MET A 121 12.55 -2.96 2.73
C MET A 121 12.24 -3.55 4.11
N GLN A 122 12.67 -4.78 4.36
CA GLN A 122 12.54 -5.41 5.67
C GLN A 122 13.20 -4.59 6.78
N ARG A 123 14.45 -4.16 6.60
CA ARG A 123 15.16 -3.31 7.58
C ARG A 123 14.45 -1.98 7.83
N ILE A 124 13.85 -1.40 6.80
CA ILE A 124 13.08 -0.15 6.93
C ILE A 124 11.84 -0.39 7.78
N PHE A 125 11.09 -1.48 7.55
CA PHE A 125 9.91 -1.83 8.35
C PHE A 125 10.27 -2.15 9.80
N GLU A 126 11.29 -2.96 10.04
CA GLU A 126 11.79 -3.30 11.37
C GLU A 126 12.19 -2.05 12.16
N LYS A 127 12.80 -1.06 11.49
CA LYS A 127 13.16 0.21 12.11
C LYS A 127 11.95 1.10 12.38
N ALA A 128 11.02 1.20 11.44
CA ALA A 128 9.83 2.07 11.57
C ALA A 128 8.87 1.56 12.66
N PHE A 129 8.78 0.24 12.84
CA PHE A 129 7.87 -0.43 13.76
C PHE A 129 8.61 -1.25 14.82
N SER A 130 9.77 -0.77 15.29
CA SER A 130 10.68 -1.52 16.16
C SER A 130 10.09 -1.96 17.51
N GLU A 131 9.10 -1.18 18.03
CA GLU A 131 8.43 -1.48 19.31
C GLU A 131 7.09 -2.22 19.13
N TRP A 132 6.80 -2.64 17.89
CA TRP A 132 5.55 -3.29 17.56
C TRP A 132 5.69 -4.82 17.56
N THR A 133 4.59 -5.51 17.89
CA THR A 133 4.51 -6.96 17.74
C THR A 133 4.24 -7.32 16.28
N VAL A 134 5.22 -7.93 15.62
CA VAL A 134 5.03 -8.44 14.25
C VAL A 134 4.10 -9.65 14.28
N LEU A 135 2.98 -9.54 13.58
CA LEU A 135 1.96 -10.59 13.46
C LEU A 135 2.18 -11.44 12.20
N LYS A 136 2.70 -10.83 11.14
CA LYS A 136 3.00 -11.51 9.88
C LYS A 136 4.13 -10.79 9.15
N PHE A 137 5.07 -11.58 8.64
CA PHE A 137 6.03 -11.17 7.64
C PHE A 137 6.16 -12.29 6.62
N THR A 138 5.79 -12.04 5.38
CA THR A 138 5.94 -13.01 4.29
C THR A 138 6.41 -12.31 3.03
N VAL A 139 7.21 -13.05 2.25
CA VAL A 139 7.66 -12.62 0.93
C VAL A 139 7.19 -13.67 -0.08
N VAL A 140 6.55 -13.23 -1.14
CA VAL A 140 6.04 -14.11 -2.21
C VAL A 140 6.47 -13.55 -3.55
N ASP A 141 7.23 -14.34 -4.29
CA ASP A 141 7.63 -13.97 -5.64
C ASP A 141 6.42 -14.06 -6.57
N GLN A 142 6.26 -13.05 -7.40
CA GLN A 142 5.18 -12.93 -8.38
C GLN A 142 5.74 -12.59 -9.76
N GLN A 143 5.08 -13.10 -10.76
CA GLN A 143 5.36 -12.83 -12.16
C GLN A 143 4.06 -12.74 -12.93
N TYR A 144 3.84 -11.66 -13.67
CA TYR A 144 2.64 -11.47 -14.46
C TYR A 144 2.88 -10.52 -15.62
N ASP A 145 2.02 -10.66 -16.64
CA ASP A 145 2.04 -9.81 -17.82
C ASP A 145 1.28 -8.53 -17.56
N ILE A 146 1.89 -7.41 -17.91
CA ILE A 146 1.28 -6.09 -17.80
C ILE A 146 1.27 -5.38 -19.16
N PRO A 147 0.15 -4.71 -19.53
CA PRO A 147 0.14 -3.87 -20.72
C PRO A 147 0.92 -2.57 -20.47
N ARG A 148 1.73 -2.19 -21.46
CA ARG A 148 2.41 -0.91 -21.55
C ARG A 148 2.15 -0.31 -22.92
N ASP A 149 2.41 0.96 -23.12
CA ASP A 149 2.26 1.62 -24.43
C ASP A 149 3.12 0.97 -25.51
N SER A 150 4.29 0.44 -25.13
CA SER A 150 5.21 -0.28 -26.02
C SER A 150 4.79 -1.72 -26.34
N GLY A 151 3.82 -2.28 -25.63
CA GLY A 151 3.36 -3.67 -25.76
C GLY A 151 3.20 -4.39 -24.44
N ILE A 152 3.25 -5.72 -24.45
CA ILE A 152 3.17 -6.53 -23.23
C ILE A 152 4.56 -6.66 -22.61
N CYS A 153 4.67 -6.33 -21.34
CA CYS A 153 5.86 -6.52 -20.52
C CYS A 153 5.63 -7.59 -19.45
N GLU A 154 6.68 -8.26 -19.06
CA GLU A 154 6.70 -9.20 -17.94
C GLU A 154 7.21 -8.46 -16.70
N LEU A 155 6.39 -8.36 -15.66
CA LEU A 155 6.77 -7.82 -14.38
C LEU A 155 7.11 -8.96 -13.41
N LYS A 156 8.28 -8.88 -12.79
CA LYS A 156 8.74 -9.78 -11.71
C LYS A 156 8.92 -8.97 -10.44
N THR A 157 8.32 -9.42 -9.36
CA THR A 157 8.42 -8.75 -8.06
C THR A 157 8.46 -9.77 -6.93
N SER A 158 9.00 -9.36 -5.78
CA SER A 158 8.81 -10.05 -4.50
C SER A 158 7.85 -9.22 -3.65
N VAL A 159 6.63 -9.71 -3.45
CA VAL A 159 5.62 -9.01 -2.65
C VAL A 159 5.85 -9.26 -1.17
N VAL A 160 6.17 -8.20 -0.44
CA VAL A 160 6.31 -8.21 1.02
C VAL A 160 4.98 -7.92 1.66
N THR A 161 4.49 -8.83 2.50
CA THR A 161 3.34 -8.59 3.39
C THR A 161 3.85 -8.44 4.80
N PHE A 162 3.66 -7.26 5.38
CA PHE A 162 4.02 -6.94 6.75
C PHE A 162 2.78 -6.53 7.54
N VAL A 163 2.50 -7.24 8.63
CA VAL A 163 1.42 -6.91 9.56
C VAL A 163 1.98 -6.82 10.96
N ALA A 164 1.74 -5.71 11.65
CA ALA A 164 2.19 -5.52 13.01
C ALA A 164 1.15 -4.80 13.86
N LYS A 165 1.21 -5.03 15.17
CA LYS A 165 0.33 -4.43 16.18
C LYS A 165 1.13 -3.52 17.10
N LYS A 166 0.64 -2.30 17.29
CA LYS A 166 1.20 -1.31 18.22
C LYS A 166 0.94 -1.74 19.67
N GLY A 167 1.97 -1.69 20.50
CA GLY A 167 1.90 -2.01 21.94
C GLY A 167 1.10 -0.98 22.77
#